data_1a598e9406b7209cd0bb12b3402b1321
#
_entry.id   1a598e9406b7209cd0bb12b3402b1321
#
_cell.length_a   1.000
_cell.length_b   1.000
_cell.length_c   1.000
_cell.angle_alpha   90.00
_cell.angle_beta   90.00
_cell.angle_gamma   90.00
#
_symmetry.space_group_name_H-M   'P 1'
#
loop_
_entity.id
_entity.type
_entity.pdbx_description
1 polymer ?
#
loop_
_entity_poly.entity_id
_entity_poly.type
_entity_poly.pdbx_seq_one_letter_code
_entity_poly.pdbx_strand_id
1 'polypeptide(L)'
;MANLLNKFIMTRILAAITLLLSIVLTILVTIFCSVPIIIAGIVKLLLPVPVIWRKVSRFCDFMMYCWCEGLAVLLHLNPHLQWEVHGLEGLSKKNWYLLICNHRSWADIVVLCVLFRKHIPMNKYFLKQQLAWVPFLGLACWALDMPFMKRYSRAYLLRHPERRGKDVETTRRSCEKFRLHPTTIVNFVEGSRFTQEKHQQTHSTFQNLLPPKAAGIAMALNVLGKQFDKLLNVTLCYPDNNRQPFFDMLSGKLTRIAVHVDLQPIADELHGDYINDKSFKRHFQQWLNSLWQEKDRLLTSLMSSQRQNK
;
A
#
# COMPACT_ATOMS: atom_id res chain seq x y z
N MET A 1 33.15 20.21 25.11
CA MET A 1 32.32 20.91 24.11
C MET A 1 32.72 20.54 22.69
N ALA A 2 33.97 20.59 22.28
CA ALA A 2 34.47 20.22 20.94
C ALA A 2 34.14 18.76 20.53
N ASN A 3 34.31 17.78 21.42
CA ASN A 3 33.98 16.36 21.14
C ASN A 3 32.50 16.12 20.88
N LEU A 4 31.59 16.83 21.54
CA LEU A 4 30.13 16.73 21.29
C LEU A 4 29.77 17.36 19.94
N LEU A 5 30.40 18.49 19.59
CA LEU A 5 30.21 19.15 18.30
C LEU A 5 30.70 18.27 17.15
N ASN A 6 31.89 17.67 17.27
CA ASN A 6 32.45 16.77 16.27
C ASN A 6 31.60 15.52 16.11
N LYS A 7 31.09 14.91 17.18
CA LYS A 7 30.18 13.77 17.14
C LYS A 7 28.88 14.14 16.43
N PHE A 8 28.32 15.32 16.70
CA PHE A 8 27.10 15.82 16.07
C PHE A 8 27.27 16.05 14.55
N ILE A 9 28.38 16.70 14.16
CA ILE A 9 28.75 16.95 12.76
C ILE A 9 28.92 15.60 12.02
N MET A 10 29.70 14.68 12.61
CA MET A 10 29.94 13.35 12.03
C MET A 10 28.65 12.58 11.80
N THR A 11 27.70 12.59 12.75
CA THR A 11 26.40 11.93 12.63
C THR A 11 25.56 12.53 11.48
N ARG A 12 25.60 13.85 11.29
CA ARG A 12 24.90 14.53 10.20
C ARG A 12 25.50 14.19 8.84
N ILE A 13 26.83 14.18 8.74
CA ILE A 13 27.55 13.82 7.50
C ILE A 13 27.22 12.36 7.13
N LEU A 14 27.32 11.44 8.09
CA LEU A 14 27.01 10.03 7.87
C LEU A 14 25.55 9.84 7.39
N ALA A 15 24.60 10.52 8.03
CA ALA A 15 23.19 10.46 7.62
C ALA A 15 22.96 11.03 6.21
N ALA A 16 23.68 12.07 5.80
CA ALA A 16 23.61 12.63 4.46
C ALA A 16 24.18 11.68 3.41
N ILE A 17 25.32 11.04 3.71
CA ILE A 17 25.93 10.00 2.85
C ILE A 17 24.99 8.80 2.71
N THR A 18 24.44 8.30 3.83
CA THR A 18 23.49 7.19 3.83
C THR A 18 22.25 7.52 3.01
N LEU A 19 21.70 8.73 3.16
CA LEU A 19 20.57 9.20 2.36
C LEU A 19 20.88 9.18 0.86
N LEU A 20 22.02 9.75 0.45
CA LEU A 20 22.42 9.79 -0.95
C LEU A 20 22.60 8.38 -1.53
N LEU A 21 23.32 7.51 -0.81
CA LEU A 21 23.51 6.12 -1.22
C LEU A 21 22.19 5.38 -1.31
N SER A 22 21.31 5.52 -0.34
CA SER A 22 19.99 4.86 -0.34
C SER A 22 19.13 5.33 -1.52
N ILE A 23 19.15 6.61 -1.85
CA ILE A 23 18.43 7.16 -3.02
C ILE A 23 19.01 6.56 -4.31
N VAL A 24 20.33 6.61 -4.50
CA VAL A 24 20.99 6.08 -5.69
C VAL A 24 20.71 4.59 -5.85
N LEU A 25 20.88 3.80 -4.81
CA LEU A 25 20.63 2.35 -4.85
C LEU A 25 19.14 2.04 -5.10
N THR A 26 18.21 2.79 -4.49
CA THR A 26 16.77 2.63 -4.75
C THR A 26 16.45 2.92 -6.22
N ILE A 27 17.03 3.98 -6.80
CA ILE A 27 16.84 4.31 -8.22
C ILE A 27 17.41 3.20 -9.10
N LEU A 28 18.63 2.72 -8.84
CA LEU A 28 19.28 1.67 -9.60
C LEU A 28 18.47 0.36 -9.58
N VAL A 29 18.06 -0.08 -8.39
CA VAL A 29 17.21 -1.28 -8.23
C VAL A 29 15.88 -1.10 -8.94
N THR A 30 15.27 0.10 -8.86
CA THR A 30 14.01 0.39 -9.53
C THR A 30 14.16 0.34 -11.05
N ILE A 31 15.19 0.95 -11.62
CA ILE A 31 15.46 0.90 -13.06
C ILE A 31 15.74 -0.54 -13.49
N PHE A 32 16.62 -1.25 -12.78
CA PHE A 32 17.01 -2.63 -13.08
C PHE A 32 15.80 -3.57 -13.14
N CYS A 33 14.84 -3.44 -12.21
CA CYS A 33 13.63 -4.25 -12.19
C CYS A 33 12.54 -3.75 -13.15
N SER A 34 12.43 -2.42 -13.36
CA SER A 34 11.37 -1.85 -14.19
C SER A 34 11.59 -2.13 -15.67
N VAL A 35 12.84 -2.09 -16.16
CA VAL A 35 13.13 -2.29 -17.59
C VAL A 35 12.64 -3.66 -18.08
N PRO A 36 13.00 -4.80 -17.45
CA PRO A 36 12.46 -6.11 -17.84
C PRO A 36 10.93 -6.19 -17.72
N ILE A 37 10.34 -5.57 -16.69
CA ILE A 37 8.87 -5.52 -16.50
C ILE A 37 8.21 -4.78 -17.67
N ILE A 38 8.76 -3.65 -18.10
CA ILE A 38 8.23 -2.85 -19.24
C ILE A 38 8.31 -3.66 -20.53
N ILE A 39 9.46 -4.28 -20.81
CA ILE A 39 9.65 -5.15 -21.99
C ILE A 39 8.63 -6.29 -21.96
N ALA A 40 8.46 -6.93 -20.83
CA ALA A 40 7.46 -7.99 -20.63
C ALA A 40 6.02 -7.47 -20.84
N GLY A 41 5.71 -6.24 -20.42
CA GLY A 41 4.45 -5.58 -20.70
C GLY A 41 4.18 -5.37 -22.18
N ILE A 42 5.20 -4.98 -22.96
CA ILE A 42 5.14 -4.86 -24.43
C ILE A 42 4.85 -6.23 -25.06
N VAL A 43 5.51 -7.30 -24.58
CA VAL A 43 5.23 -8.68 -25.06
C VAL A 43 3.78 -9.05 -24.80
N LYS A 44 3.20 -8.73 -23.64
CA LYS A 44 1.77 -8.94 -23.37
C LYS A 44 0.86 -8.20 -24.34
N LEU A 45 1.26 -6.99 -24.75
CA LEU A 45 0.48 -6.17 -25.68
C LEU A 45 0.50 -6.75 -27.09
N LEU A 46 1.68 -7.19 -27.55
CA LEU A 46 1.87 -7.73 -28.90
C LEU A 46 1.33 -9.15 -29.07
N LEU A 47 1.34 -9.95 -28.00
CA LEU A 47 0.94 -11.35 -28.00
C LEU A 47 -0.16 -11.60 -26.97
N PRO A 48 -1.43 -11.25 -27.26
CA PRO A 48 -2.55 -11.37 -26.34
C PRO A 48 -3.07 -12.80 -26.17
N VAL A 49 -2.14 -13.76 -26.03
CA VAL A 49 -2.46 -15.19 -25.85
C VAL A 49 -2.47 -15.53 -24.36
N PRO A 50 -3.53 -16.16 -23.80
CA PRO A 50 -3.67 -16.40 -22.36
C PRO A 50 -2.50 -17.15 -21.72
N VAL A 51 -1.86 -18.07 -22.44
CA VAL A 51 -0.70 -18.83 -21.94
C VAL A 51 0.51 -17.92 -21.80
N ILE A 52 0.76 -17.06 -22.80
CA ILE A 52 1.85 -16.07 -22.79
C ILE A 52 1.60 -15.09 -21.65
N TRP A 53 0.39 -14.56 -21.54
CA TRP A 53 -0.01 -13.65 -20.48
C TRP A 53 0.30 -14.19 -19.09
N ARG A 54 -0.08 -15.44 -18.81
CA ARG A 54 0.20 -16.09 -17.52
C ARG A 54 1.70 -16.21 -17.22
N LYS A 55 2.50 -16.62 -18.21
CA LYS A 55 3.96 -16.74 -18.05
C LYS A 55 4.62 -15.38 -17.82
N VAL A 56 4.24 -14.39 -18.61
CA VAL A 56 4.77 -13.03 -18.52
C VAL A 56 4.35 -12.36 -17.21
N SER A 57 3.11 -12.54 -16.74
CA SER A 57 2.68 -12.02 -15.45
C SER A 57 3.47 -12.61 -14.29
N ARG A 58 3.75 -13.92 -14.31
CA ARG A 58 4.61 -14.56 -13.30
C ARG A 58 6.04 -14.00 -13.33
N PHE A 59 6.57 -13.73 -14.51
CA PHE A 59 7.88 -13.09 -14.67
C PHE A 59 7.86 -11.66 -14.10
N CYS A 60 6.84 -10.88 -14.39
CA CYS A 60 6.67 -9.54 -13.81
C CYS A 60 6.57 -9.56 -12.27
N ASP A 61 5.83 -10.52 -11.72
CA ASP A 61 5.71 -10.71 -10.25
C ASP A 61 7.05 -11.15 -9.64
N PHE A 62 7.84 -11.97 -10.35
CA PHE A 62 9.20 -12.32 -9.94
C PHE A 62 10.13 -11.10 -9.94
N MET A 63 10.09 -10.27 -10.96
CA MET A 63 10.90 -9.03 -11.02
C MET A 63 10.47 -8.05 -9.92
N MET A 64 9.18 -7.97 -9.60
CA MET A 64 8.70 -7.19 -8.46
C MET A 64 9.19 -7.78 -7.13
N TYR A 65 9.23 -9.10 -6.99
CA TYR A 65 9.85 -9.76 -5.84
C TYR A 65 11.33 -9.40 -5.70
N CYS A 66 12.10 -9.41 -6.79
CA CYS A 66 13.50 -8.97 -6.79
C CYS A 66 13.65 -7.51 -6.36
N TRP A 67 12.73 -6.64 -6.80
CA TRP A 67 12.68 -5.25 -6.34
C TRP A 67 12.45 -5.15 -4.84
N CYS A 68 11.51 -5.92 -4.30
CA CYS A 68 11.24 -5.97 -2.86
C CYS A 68 12.45 -6.51 -2.06
N GLU A 69 13.18 -7.52 -2.58
CA GLU A 69 14.41 -8.01 -1.97
C GLU A 69 15.52 -6.94 -1.98
N GLY A 70 15.67 -6.20 -3.09
CA GLY A 70 16.60 -5.07 -3.14
C GLY A 70 16.28 -4.01 -2.09
N LEU A 71 15.01 -3.65 -1.90
CA LEU A 71 14.58 -2.74 -0.84
C LEU A 71 14.80 -3.33 0.56
N ALA A 72 14.60 -4.65 0.73
CA ALA A 72 14.87 -5.32 2.00
C ALA A 72 16.36 -5.24 2.37
N VAL A 73 17.25 -5.46 1.41
CA VAL A 73 18.71 -5.28 1.62
C VAL A 73 19.01 -3.86 2.07
N LEU A 74 18.43 -2.83 1.42
CA LEU A 74 18.61 -1.44 1.82
C LEU A 74 18.16 -1.17 3.27
N LEU A 75 17.03 -1.75 3.69
CA LEU A 75 16.55 -1.63 5.07
C LEU A 75 17.46 -2.36 6.06
N HIS A 76 18.04 -3.50 5.69
CA HIS A 76 18.99 -4.24 6.53
C HIS A 76 20.35 -3.54 6.71
N LEU A 77 20.68 -2.56 5.85
CA LEU A 77 21.86 -1.71 6.04
C LEU A 77 21.73 -0.77 7.25
N ASN A 78 20.52 -0.58 7.78
CA ASN A 78 20.29 0.13 9.03
C ASN A 78 20.31 -0.84 10.22
N PRO A 79 21.41 -0.96 10.98
CA PRO A 79 21.54 -1.94 12.07
C PRO A 79 20.67 -1.60 13.28
N HIS A 80 20.14 -0.39 13.34
CA HIS A 80 19.29 0.08 14.45
C HIS A 80 17.80 -0.12 14.18
N LEU A 81 17.43 -0.58 12.98
CA LEU A 81 16.05 -0.78 12.62
C LEU A 81 15.47 -2.06 13.25
N GLN A 82 14.48 -1.88 14.08
CA GLN A 82 13.75 -2.97 14.73
C GLN A 82 12.37 -3.14 14.06
N TRP A 83 12.01 -4.38 13.81
CA TRP A 83 10.71 -4.78 13.32
C TRP A 83 9.91 -5.44 14.43
N GLU A 84 8.77 -4.85 14.75
CA GLU A 84 7.78 -5.40 15.67
C GLU A 84 6.56 -5.84 14.85
N VAL A 85 6.47 -7.13 14.54
CA VAL A 85 5.48 -7.68 13.61
C VAL A 85 4.69 -8.78 14.27
N HIS A 86 3.36 -8.68 14.20
CA HIS A 86 2.42 -9.64 14.74
C HIS A 86 1.39 -10.07 13.71
N GLY A 87 0.96 -11.34 13.72
CA GLY A 87 -0.17 -11.85 12.95
C GLY A 87 0.18 -12.27 11.52
N LEU A 88 1.38 -12.79 11.27
CA LEU A 88 1.76 -13.35 9.96
C LEU A 88 1.36 -14.82 9.77
N GLU A 89 0.82 -15.45 10.79
CA GLU A 89 0.43 -16.86 10.79
C GLU A 89 -0.77 -17.10 9.85
N GLY A 90 -0.76 -18.23 9.17
CA GLY A 90 -1.85 -18.62 8.25
C GLY A 90 -1.85 -17.92 6.90
N LEU A 91 -0.85 -17.07 6.60
CA LEU A 91 -0.69 -16.46 5.30
C LEU A 91 -0.17 -17.45 4.25
N SER A 92 -0.62 -17.32 3.01
CA SER A 92 -0.24 -18.22 1.91
C SER A 92 -0.15 -17.48 0.58
N LYS A 93 0.86 -17.80 -0.23
CA LYS A 93 0.99 -17.30 -1.60
C LYS A 93 -0.05 -17.85 -2.58
N LYS A 94 -0.88 -18.79 -2.14
CA LYS A 94 -1.90 -19.43 -2.99
C LYS A 94 -3.27 -18.76 -2.89
N ASN A 95 -3.45 -17.84 -1.93
CA ASN A 95 -4.72 -17.18 -1.64
C ASN A 95 -4.81 -15.80 -2.29
N TRP A 96 -6.03 -15.32 -2.49
CA TRP A 96 -6.35 -13.95 -2.87
C TRP A 96 -6.66 -13.11 -1.63
N TYR A 97 -6.01 -11.96 -1.51
CA TYR A 97 -6.18 -11.09 -0.35
C TYR A 97 -6.68 -9.70 -0.74
N LEU A 98 -7.64 -9.21 0.05
CA LEU A 98 -7.93 -7.78 0.12
C LEU A 98 -7.19 -7.23 1.35
N LEU A 99 -6.14 -6.45 1.13
CA LEU A 99 -5.36 -5.82 2.19
C LEU A 99 -5.82 -4.38 2.39
N ILE A 100 -6.27 -4.06 3.60
CA ILE A 100 -6.61 -2.71 4.00
C ILE A 100 -5.61 -2.20 5.03
N CYS A 101 -5.10 -0.99 4.83
CA CYS A 101 -4.09 -0.39 5.69
C CYS A 101 -4.36 1.10 5.92
N ASN A 102 -3.97 1.61 7.07
CA ASN A 102 -3.82 3.04 7.30
C ASN A 102 -2.64 3.59 6.51
N HIS A 103 -2.57 4.90 6.30
CA HIS A 103 -1.55 5.51 5.44
C HIS A 103 -0.85 6.68 6.11
N ARG A 104 0.37 6.45 6.56
CA ARG A 104 1.19 7.45 7.29
C ARG A 104 2.22 8.12 6.38
N SER A 105 2.88 7.34 5.52
CA SER A 105 4.05 7.78 4.78
C SER A 105 4.22 7.04 3.45
N TRP A 106 5.09 7.52 2.58
CA TRP A 106 5.58 6.73 1.44
C TRP A 106 6.32 5.47 1.87
N ALA A 107 6.89 5.46 3.09
CA ALA A 107 7.53 4.29 3.67
C ALA A 107 6.57 3.09 3.80
N ASP A 108 5.25 3.33 3.95
CA ASP A 108 4.26 2.27 4.10
C ASP A 108 4.27 1.30 2.91
N ILE A 109 4.45 1.82 1.69
CA ILE A 109 4.53 0.99 0.47
C ILE A 109 5.75 0.08 0.54
N VAL A 110 6.91 0.63 0.91
CA VAL A 110 8.16 -0.13 1.04
C VAL A 110 8.01 -1.19 2.12
N VAL A 111 7.49 -0.82 3.29
CA VAL A 111 7.27 -1.72 4.42
C VAL A 111 6.35 -2.87 4.05
N LEU A 112 5.19 -2.59 3.44
CA LEU A 112 4.25 -3.64 3.02
C LEU A 112 4.86 -4.56 1.95
N CYS A 113 5.60 -4.00 0.98
CA CYS A 113 6.28 -4.79 -0.04
C CYS A 113 7.35 -5.70 0.58
N VAL A 114 8.20 -5.16 1.44
CA VAL A 114 9.29 -5.92 2.09
C VAL A 114 8.73 -6.96 3.06
N LEU A 115 7.75 -6.62 3.89
CA LEU A 115 7.16 -7.52 4.87
C LEU A 115 6.48 -8.71 4.19
N PHE A 116 5.61 -8.43 3.22
CA PHE A 116 4.73 -9.44 2.67
C PHE A 116 5.30 -10.25 1.49
N ARG A 117 6.45 -9.87 0.92
CA ARG A 117 7.03 -10.51 -0.27
C ARG A 117 7.18 -12.04 -0.21
N LYS A 118 7.36 -12.58 1.00
CA LYS A 118 7.53 -14.04 1.23
C LYS A 118 6.25 -14.72 1.72
N HIS A 119 5.25 -13.96 2.16
CA HIS A 119 4.07 -14.48 2.86
C HIS A 119 2.82 -14.58 1.98
N ILE A 120 2.58 -13.57 1.12
CA ILE A 120 1.39 -13.49 0.27
C ILE A 120 1.77 -13.21 -1.19
N PRO A 121 0.82 -13.30 -2.15
CA PRO A 121 1.05 -12.85 -3.54
C PRO A 121 1.44 -11.39 -3.62
N MET A 122 2.11 -11.00 -4.73
CA MET A 122 2.59 -9.63 -4.92
C MET A 122 1.46 -8.60 -4.80
N ASN A 123 1.77 -7.52 -4.10
CA ASN A 123 0.86 -6.42 -3.86
C ASN A 123 0.54 -5.67 -5.15
N LYS A 124 -0.75 -5.50 -5.44
CA LYS A 124 -1.26 -4.64 -6.52
C LYS A 124 -2.00 -3.47 -5.89
N TYR A 125 -1.67 -2.26 -6.32
CA TYR A 125 -2.23 -1.02 -5.77
C TYR A 125 -3.20 -0.39 -6.74
N PHE A 126 -4.28 0.19 -6.21
CA PHE A 126 -5.09 1.13 -6.98
C PHE A 126 -4.36 2.46 -7.11
N LEU A 127 -3.92 2.78 -8.31
CA LEU A 127 -3.11 3.95 -8.60
C LEU A 127 -3.95 5.13 -9.09
N LYS A 128 -3.53 6.34 -8.77
CA LYS A 128 -4.09 7.53 -9.38
C LYS A 128 -3.69 7.60 -10.86
N GLN A 129 -4.61 8.01 -11.74
CA GLN A 129 -4.35 8.11 -13.19
C GLN A 129 -3.09 8.93 -13.52
N GLN A 130 -2.80 9.97 -12.72
CA GLN A 130 -1.62 10.82 -12.93
C GLN A 130 -0.29 10.06 -12.80
N LEU A 131 -0.25 8.97 -12.03
CA LEU A 131 0.95 8.13 -11.89
C LEU A 131 1.31 7.37 -13.18
N ALA A 132 0.37 7.21 -14.12
CA ALA A 132 0.65 6.63 -15.43
C ALA A 132 1.66 7.44 -16.24
N TRP A 133 1.77 8.75 -15.97
CA TRP A 133 2.66 9.67 -16.67
C TRP A 133 4.05 9.79 -16.04
N VAL A 134 4.28 9.16 -14.89
CA VAL A 134 5.61 9.14 -14.25
C VAL A 134 6.51 8.17 -15.02
N PRO A 135 7.63 8.66 -15.59
CA PRO A 135 8.55 7.82 -16.39
C PRO A 135 8.97 6.57 -15.62
N PHE A 136 9.15 5.46 -16.33
CA PHE A 136 9.47 4.13 -15.81
C PHE A 136 8.41 3.58 -14.84
N LEU A 137 8.05 4.31 -13.79
CA LEU A 137 7.10 3.85 -12.76
C LEU A 137 5.70 3.60 -13.36
N GLY A 138 5.18 4.53 -14.15
CA GLY A 138 3.87 4.39 -14.78
C GLY A 138 3.80 3.19 -15.72
N LEU A 139 4.81 3.04 -16.57
CA LEU A 139 4.90 1.91 -17.50
C LEU A 139 5.09 0.56 -16.77
N ALA A 140 5.92 0.52 -15.72
CA ALA A 140 6.10 -0.69 -14.92
C ALA A 140 4.81 -1.09 -14.19
N CYS A 141 4.11 -0.13 -13.59
CA CYS A 141 2.81 -0.37 -12.95
C CYS A 141 1.75 -0.86 -13.96
N TRP A 142 1.74 -0.31 -15.18
CA TRP A 142 0.87 -0.78 -16.25
C TRP A 142 1.20 -2.23 -16.66
N ALA A 143 2.48 -2.55 -16.84
CA ALA A 143 2.94 -3.89 -17.19
C ALA A 143 2.67 -4.93 -16.08
N LEU A 144 2.67 -4.48 -14.81
CA LEU A 144 2.27 -5.23 -13.63
C LEU A 144 0.74 -5.37 -13.48
N ASP A 145 -0.04 -4.91 -14.45
CA ASP A 145 -1.50 -4.91 -14.44
C ASP A 145 -2.13 -4.11 -13.28
N MET A 146 -1.40 -3.14 -12.68
CA MET A 146 -1.96 -2.31 -11.62
C MET A 146 -3.03 -1.37 -12.18
N PRO A 147 -4.24 -1.31 -11.57
CA PRO A 147 -5.33 -0.50 -12.09
C PRO A 147 -5.11 0.98 -11.85
N PHE A 148 -5.15 1.77 -12.92
CA PHE A 148 -5.15 3.23 -12.85
C PHE A 148 -6.58 3.76 -12.76
N MET A 149 -6.88 4.44 -11.66
CA MET A 149 -8.21 4.95 -11.36
C MET A 149 -8.33 6.44 -11.66
N LYS A 150 -9.36 6.81 -12.44
CA LYS A 150 -9.83 8.19 -12.55
C LYS A 150 -10.75 8.46 -11.37
N ARG A 151 -10.37 9.35 -10.47
CA ARG A 151 -11.23 9.79 -9.38
C ARG A 151 -11.88 11.11 -9.76
N TYR A 152 -13.16 11.05 -10.13
CA TYR A 152 -13.93 12.25 -10.37
C TYR A 152 -14.41 12.86 -9.07
N SER A 153 -14.31 14.19 -8.94
CA SER A 153 -14.88 14.89 -7.78
C SER A 153 -16.42 14.85 -7.85
N ARG A 154 -17.07 14.96 -6.68
CA ARG A 154 -18.54 15.01 -6.62
C ARG A 154 -19.10 16.14 -7.48
N ALA A 155 -18.45 17.31 -7.46
CA ALA A 155 -18.84 18.45 -8.27
C ALA A 155 -18.73 18.17 -9.78
N TYR A 156 -17.68 17.44 -10.22
CA TYR A 156 -17.54 17.00 -11.59
C TYR A 156 -18.64 16.02 -12.01
N LEU A 157 -18.95 15.01 -11.17
CA LEU A 157 -20.00 14.03 -11.44
C LEU A 157 -21.42 14.62 -11.43
N LEU A 158 -21.63 15.74 -10.73
CA LEU A 158 -22.90 16.47 -10.81
C LEU A 158 -23.07 17.20 -12.15
N ARG A 159 -21.97 17.69 -12.74
CA ARG A 159 -21.96 18.32 -14.06
C ARG A 159 -21.94 17.33 -15.22
N HIS A 160 -21.44 16.11 -14.97
CA HIS A 160 -21.26 15.05 -15.95
C HIS A 160 -21.86 13.73 -15.46
N PRO A 161 -23.19 13.62 -15.33
CA PRO A 161 -23.85 12.42 -14.82
C PRO A 161 -23.60 11.17 -15.65
N GLU A 162 -23.32 11.32 -16.96
CA GLU A 162 -22.94 10.24 -17.88
C GLU A 162 -21.58 9.58 -17.54
N ARG A 163 -20.80 10.20 -16.66
CA ARG A 163 -19.52 9.65 -16.17
C ARG A 163 -19.67 8.79 -14.91
N ARG A 164 -20.86 8.79 -14.29
CA ARG A 164 -21.13 7.94 -13.13
C ARG A 164 -20.99 6.48 -13.53
N GLY A 165 -20.21 5.72 -12.76
CA GLY A 165 -19.98 4.28 -13.01
C GLY A 165 -18.94 3.94 -14.08
N LYS A 166 -18.47 4.89 -14.90
CA LYS A 166 -17.40 4.61 -15.88
C LYS A 166 -16.07 4.24 -15.22
N ASP A 167 -15.77 4.81 -14.08
CA ASP A 167 -14.63 4.45 -13.24
C ASP A 167 -14.77 3.04 -12.65
N VAL A 168 -15.99 2.63 -12.30
CA VAL A 168 -16.29 1.26 -11.84
C VAL A 168 -16.04 0.27 -12.96
N GLU A 169 -16.58 0.51 -14.16
CA GLU A 169 -16.41 -0.37 -15.31
C GLU A 169 -14.93 -0.45 -15.75
N THR A 170 -14.22 0.68 -15.75
CA THR A 170 -12.77 0.71 -16.06
C THR A 170 -11.98 -0.10 -15.04
N THR A 171 -12.34 0.03 -13.75
CA THR A 171 -11.71 -0.74 -12.67
C THR A 171 -12.05 -2.22 -12.77
N ARG A 172 -13.31 -2.56 -13.08
CA ARG A 172 -13.75 -3.93 -13.30
C ARG A 172 -12.90 -4.61 -14.38
N ARG A 173 -12.77 -3.99 -15.56
CA ARG A 173 -11.95 -4.51 -16.66
C ARG A 173 -10.48 -4.68 -16.28
N SER A 174 -9.93 -3.73 -15.53
CA SER A 174 -8.55 -3.82 -15.05
C SER A 174 -8.35 -4.94 -14.04
N CYS A 175 -9.35 -5.19 -13.20
CA CYS A 175 -9.30 -6.23 -12.17
C CYS A 175 -9.61 -7.63 -12.70
N GLU A 176 -10.27 -7.79 -13.86
CA GLU A 176 -10.52 -9.11 -14.48
C GLU A 176 -9.23 -9.91 -14.68
N LYS A 177 -8.13 -9.23 -14.95
CA LYS A 177 -6.81 -9.84 -15.10
C LYS A 177 -6.31 -10.52 -13.81
N PHE A 178 -6.75 -10.02 -12.64
CA PHE A 178 -6.36 -10.59 -11.34
C PHE A 178 -7.00 -11.95 -11.07
N ARG A 179 -8.03 -12.34 -11.84
CA ARG A 179 -8.65 -13.67 -11.72
C ARG A 179 -7.75 -14.80 -12.18
N LEU A 180 -6.69 -14.50 -12.92
CA LEU A 180 -5.85 -15.52 -13.57
C LEU A 180 -4.83 -16.17 -12.62
N HIS A 181 -4.49 -15.52 -11.52
CA HIS A 181 -3.54 -16.01 -10.51
C HIS A 181 -3.70 -15.30 -9.17
N PRO A 182 -3.32 -15.93 -8.05
CA PRO A 182 -3.39 -15.34 -6.72
C PRO A 182 -2.79 -13.94 -6.66
N THR A 183 -3.53 -13.01 -6.08
CA THR A 183 -3.16 -11.59 -6.07
C THR A 183 -3.58 -10.95 -4.74
N THR A 184 -2.78 -10.01 -4.26
CA THR A 184 -3.11 -9.16 -3.11
C THR A 184 -3.48 -7.78 -3.62
N ILE A 185 -4.72 -7.33 -3.37
CA ILE A 185 -5.15 -5.96 -3.66
C ILE A 185 -4.98 -5.11 -2.42
N VAL A 186 -4.14 -4.10 -2.50
CA VAL A 186 -3.86 -3.18 -1.38
C VAL A 186 -4.69 -1.91 -1.51
N ASN A 187 -5.39 -1.57 -0.44
CA ASN A 187 -6.15 -0.33 -0.33
C ASN A 187 -5.73 0.46 0.92
N PHE A 188 -5.18 1.65 0.71
CA PHE A 188 -5.03 2.63 1.78
C PHE A 188 -6.37 3.36 1.96
N VAL A 189 -7.11 2.92 2.95
CA VAL A 189 -8.54 3.24 3.13
C VAL A 189 -8.80 4.74 3.37
N GLU A 190 -7.85 5.45 3.94
CA GLU A 190 -7.90 6.91 4.11
C GLU A 190 -7.87 7.67 2.77
N GLY A 191 -7.37 7.01 1.71
CA GLY A 191 -7.25 7.58 0.36
C GLY A 191 -6.20 8.69 0.23
N SER A 192 -5.53 9.04 1.31
CA SER A 192 -4.38 9.96 1.35
C SER A 192 -3.56 9.70 2.62
N ARG A 193 -2.29 10.11 2.62
CA ARG A 193 -1.44 10.04 3.81
C ARG A 193 -1.95 10.95 4.91
N PHE A 194 -1.90 10.46 6.15
CA PHE A 194 -2.20 11.22 7.34
C PHE A 194 -1.28 12.44 7.44
N THR A 195 -1.86 13.60 7.68
CA THR A 195 -1.17 14.80 8.18
C THR A 195 -2.09 15.50 9.18
N GLN A 196 -1.51 16.29 10.09
CA GLN A 196 -2.31 17.00 11.10
C GLN A 196 -3.30 17.98 10.45
N GLU A 197 -2.89 18.65 9.36
CA GLU A 197 -3.75 19.57 8.63
C GLU A 197 -4.98 18.84 8.04
N LYS A 198 -4.77 17.66 7.43
CA LYS A 198 -5.89 16.87 6.88
C LYS A 198 -6.77 16.32 7.97
N HIS A 199 -6.20 15.91 9.08
CA HIS A 199 -6.96 15.44 10.24
C HIS A 199 -7.93 16.52 10.73
N GLN A 200 -7.45 17.76 10.89
CA GLN A 200 -8.27 18.91 11.23
C GLN A 200 -9.30 19.26 10.16
N GLN A 201 -8.88 19.32 8.88
CA GLN A 201 -9.77 19.64 7.75
C GLN A 201 -10.90 18.61 7.56
N THR A 202 -10.65 17.34 7.88
CA THR A 202 -11.67 16.28 7.74
C THR A 202 -12.52 16.12 8.99
N HIS A 203 -12.26 16.90 10.05
CA HIS A 203 -12.92 16.75 11.35
C HIS A 203 -12.94 15.31 11.82
N SER A 204 -11.77 14.63 11.70
CA SER A 204 -11.68 13.21 12.05
C SER A 204 -12.03 12.97 13.51
N THR A 205 -12.90 12.00 13.76
CA THR A 205 -13.25 11.55 15.11
C THR A 205 -12.24 10.55 15.69
N PHE A 206 -11.31 10.07 14.86
CA PHE A 206 -10.23 9.18 15.27
C PHE A 206 -9.03 10.02 15.74
N GLN A 207 -8.27 9.50 16.69
CA GLN A 207 -7.11 10.21 17.23
C GLN A 207 -5.90 10.19 16.28
N ASN A 208 -5.67 9.06 15.62
CA ASN A 208 -4.45 8.79 14.84
C ASN A 208 -4.72 8.53 13.35
N LEU A 209 -5.96 8.61 12.90
CA LEU A 209 -6.39 8.22 11.57
C LEU A 209 -7.24 9.31 10.90
N LEU A 210 -7.25 9.32 9.57
CA LEU A 210 -8.25 10.03 8.80
C LEU A 210 -9.53 9.18 8.66
N PRO A 211 -10.69 9.80 8.38
CA PRO A 211 -11.92 9.05 8.14
C PRO A 211 -11.77 8.04 6.99
N PRO A 212 -12.21 6.79 7.18
CA PRO A 212 -12.06 5.74 6.17
C PRO A 212 -13.04 5.93 5.01
N LYS A 213 -12.59 5.65 3.78
CA LYS A 213 -13.35 5.78 2.54
C LYS A 213 -13.72 4.40 2.01
N ALA A 214 -14.95 4.00 2.18
CA ALA A 214 -15.47 2.69 1.82
C ALA A 214 -15.44 2.36 0.31
N ALA A 215 -15.55 3.38 -0.55
CA ALA A 215 -15.75 3.18 -1.99
C ALA A 215 -14.70 2.28 -2.66
N GLY A 216 -13.41 2.42 -2.28
CA GLY A 216 -12.33 1.61 -2.88
C GLY A 216 -12.40 0.13 -2.49
N ILE A 217 -12.76 -0.16 -1.24
CA ILE A 217 -12.92 -1.53 -0.74
C ILE A 217 -14.18 -2.15 -1.34
N ALA A 218 -15.30 -1.43 -1.28
CA ALA A 218 -16.57 -1.90 -1.82
C ALA A 218 -16.45 -2.21 -3.33
N MET A 219 -15.72 -1.37 -4.07
CA MET A 219 -15.45 -1.62 -5.48
C MET A 219 -14.60 -2.89 -5.69
N ALA A 220 -13.55 -3.09 -4.91
CA ALA A 220 -12.72 -4.29 -5.00
C ALA A 220 -13.56 -5.56 -4.72
N LEU A 221 -14.40 -5.53 -3.69
CA LEU A 221 -15.31 -6.62 -3.35
C LEU A 221 -16.39 -6.85 -4.42
N ASN A 222 -16.92 -5.79 -5.01
CA ASN A 222 -17.91 -5.90 -6.10
C ASN A 222 -17.31 -6.57 -7.37
N VAL A 223 -16.05 -6.24 -7.68
CA VAL A 223 -15.40 -6.71 -8.92
C VAL A 223 -14.84 -8.12 -8.79
N LEU A 224 -14.12 -8.39 -7.72
CA LEU A 224 -13.44 -9.68 -7.48
C LEU A 224 -14.26 -10.61 -6.57
N GLY A 225 -15.16 -10.02 -5.78
CA GLY A 225 -16.17 -10.71 -5.00
C GLY A 225 -15.66 -11.93 -4.25
N LYS A 226 -16.28 -13.06 -4.54
CA LYS A 226 -15.98 -14.36 -3.91
C LYS A 226 -14.59 -14.93 -4.25
N GLN A 227 -13.78 -14.22 -5.04
CA GLN A 227 -12.42 -14.65 -5.35
C GLN A 227 -11.43 -14.30 -4.23
N PHE A 228 -11.74 -13.32 -3.38
CA PHE A 228 -10.93 -13.07 -2.20
C PHE A 228 -11.18 -14.15 -1.14
N ASP A 229 -10.12 -14.80 -0.69
CA ASP A 229 -10.20 -15.78 0.39
C ASP A 229 -10.27 -15.10 1.75
N LYS A 230 -9.53 -13.99 1.93
CA LYS A 230 -9.37 -13.32 3.23
C LYS A 230 -9.18 -11.81 3.08
N LEU A 231 -9.59 -11.11 4.14
CA LEU A 231 -9.28 -9.73 4.41
C LEU A 231 -8.04 -9.65 5.31
N LEU A 232 -7.03 -8.87 4.92
CA LEU A 232 -5.90 -8.50 5.76
C LEU A 232 -6.10 -7.08 6.27
N ASN A 233 -6.42 -6.95 7.55
CA ASN A 233 -6.52 -5.65 8.20
C ASN A 233 -5.16 -5.30 8.82
N VAL A 234 -4.36 -4.49 8.13
CA VAL A 234 -3.00 -4.14 8.52
C VAL A 234 -2.96 -2.80 9.23
N THR A 235 -2.41 -2.76 10.43
CA THR A 235 -2.11 -1.54 11.18
C THR A 235 -0.62 -1.30 11.16
N LEU A 236 -0.19 -0.14 10.69
CA LEU A 236 1.21 0.23 10.52
C LEU A 236 1.52 1.55 11.20
N CYS A 237 2.59 1.60 11.98
CA CYS A 237 3.11 2.86 12.52
C CYS A 237 4.64 2.84 12.69
N TYR A 238 5.16 4.05 12.93
CA TYR A 238 6.58 4.34 13.18
C TYR A 238 6.67 5.06 14.54
N PRO A 239 6.66 4.33 15.65
CA PRO A 239 6.50 4.93 16.98
C PRO A 239 7.51 6.01 17.30
N ASP A 240 8.76 5.84 16.89
CA ASP A 240 9.87 6.75 17.19
C ASP A 240 10.08 7.83 16.13
N ASN A 241 9.60 7.59 14.90
CA ASN A 241 9.87 8.40 13.71
C ASN A 241 8.57 8.91 13.06
N ASN A 242 7.63 9.43 13.84
CA ASN A 242 6.27 9.73 13.39
C ASN A 242 6.18 10.93 12.41
N ARG A 243 7.17 11.83 12.37
CA ARG A 243 7.13 13.05 11.56
C ARG A 243 7.49 12.81 10.08
N GLN A 244 8.60 12.12 9.84
CA GLN A 244 9.16 11.94 8.50
C GLN A 244 9.67 10.49 8.26
N PRO A 245 8.84 9.45 8.43
CA PRO A 245 9.29 8.06 8.41
C PRO A 245 10.02 7.67 7.12
N PHE A 246 9.59 8.20 5.97
CA PHE A 246 10.21 7.89 4.68
C PHE A 246 11.62 8.48 4.58
N PHE A 247 11.81 9.71 5.03
CA PHE A 247 13.11 10.36 5.04
C PHE A 247 14.06 9.71 6.05
N ASP A 248 13.52 9.38 7.23
CA ASP A 248 14.27 8.66 8.27
C ASP A 248 14.68 7.27 7.83
N MET A 249 13.82 6.58 7.05
CA MET A 249 14.12 5.31 6.43
C MET A 249 15.32 5.41 5.46
N LEU A 250 15.30 6.38 4.55
CA LEU A 250 16.37 6.59 3.58
C LEU A 250 17.68 7.06 4.20
N SER A 251 17.62 7.84 5.30
CA SER A 251 18.79 8.36 5.98
C SER A 251 19.36 7.44 7.07
N GLY A 252 18.80 6.21 7.21
CA GLY A 252 19.23 5.26 8.25
C GLY A 252 18.85 5.66 9.69
N LYS A 253 17.91 6.60 9.84
CA LYS A 253 17.46 7.10 11.15
C LYS A 253 16.16 6.45 11.64
N LEU A 254 15.52 5.62 10.80
CA LEU A 254 14.33 4.89 11.20
C LEU A 254 14.72 3.81 12.20
N THR A 255 14.15 3.82 13.39
CA THR A 255 14.53 2.93 14.48
C THR A 255 13.54 1.80 14.69
N ARG A 256 12.23 2.05 14.49
CA ARG A 256 11.22 1.04 14.74
C ARG A 256 10.07 1.10 13.72
N ILE A 257 9.69 -0.08 13.23
CA ILE A 257 8.51 -0.30 12.40
C ILE A 257 7.61 -1.26 13.17
N ALA A 258 6.41 -0.83 13.54
CA ALA A 258 5.43 -1.69 14.18
C ALA A 258 4.29 -2.01 13.19
N VAL A 259 4.05 -3.31 12.98
CA VAL A 259 3.01 -3.82 12.08
C VAL A 259 2.19 -4.89 12.79
N HIS A 260 0.89 -4.70 12.81
CA HIS A 260 -0.06 -5.69 13.27
C HIS A 260 -0.95 -6.12 12.10
N VAL A 261 -1.01 -7.41 11.86
CA VAL A 261 -1.81 -8.02 10.79
C VAL A 261 -2.93 -8.81 11.43
N ASP A 262 -4.15 -8.46 11.09
CA ASP A 262 -5.33 -9.18 11.52
C ASP A 262 -5.95 -9.86 10.29
N LEU A 263 -5.97 -11.19 10.29
CA LEU A 263 -6.46 -12.03 9.20
C LEU A 263 -7.91 -12.40 9.44
N GLN A 264 -8.82 -11.83 8.64
CA GLN A 264 -10.26 -11.99 8.81
C GLN A 264 -10.90 -12.72 7.61
N PRO A 265 -11.98 -13.51 7.82
CA PRO A 265 -12.85 -13.93 6.73
C PRO A 265 -13.57 -12.71 6.15
N ILE A 266 -13.90 -12.76 4.86
CA ILE A 266 -14.78 -11.75 4.26
C ILE A 266 -16.22 -12.24 4.43
N ALA A 267 -16.97 -11.56 5.28
CA ALA A 267 -18.35 -11.92 5.58
C ALA A 267 -19.25 -11.69 4.35
N ASP A 268 -20.24 -12.55 4.16
CA ASP A 268 -21.18 -12.46 3.02
C ASP A 268 -21.94 -11.12 3.00
N GLU A 269 -22.19 -10.52 4.16
CA GLU A 269 -22.83 -9.20 4.30
C GLU A 269 -22.03 -8.04 3.71
N LEU A 270 -20.74 -8.25 3.39
CA LEU A 270 -19.89 -7.25 2.72
C LEU A 270 -20.00 -7.30 1.19
N HIS A 271 -20.78 -8.23 0.65
CA HIS A 271 -21.08 -8.34 -0.76
C HIS A 271 -22.45 -7.73 -1.08
N GLY A 272 -22.48 -6.64 -1.86
CA GLY A 272 -23.70 -5.96 -2.24
C GLY A 272 -23.48 -4.79 -3.19
N ASP A 273 -24.56 -4.15 -3.60
CA ASP A 273 -24.52 -3.00 -4.51
C ASP A 273 -24.25 -1.69 -3.75
N TYR A 274 -22.99 -1.39 -3.53
CA TYR A 274 -22.56 -0.15 -2.87
C TYR A 274 -22.98 1.12 -3.63
N ILE A 275 -23.24 1.03 -4.93
CA ILE A 275 -23.54 2.21 -5.77
C ILE A 275 -25.00 2.57 -5.68
N ASN A 276 -25.90 1.60 -5.82
CA ASN A 276 -27.33 1.82 -5.98
C ASN A 276 -28.11 1.57 -4.69
N ASP A 277 -27.63 0.69 -3.79
CA ASP A 277 -28.28 0.40 -2.52
C ASP A 277 -27.75 1.30 -1.40
N LYS A 278 -28.60 2.26 -0.99
CA LYS A 278 -28.30 3.20 0.10
C LYS A 278 -28.22 2.50 1.47
N SER A 279 -28.97 1.42 1.68
CA SER A 279 -28.97 0.66 2.93
C SER A 279 -27.65 -0.08 3.08
N PHE A 280 -27.28 -0.84 2.04
CA PHE A 280 -25.99 -1.53 1.97
C PHE A 280 -24.81 -0.56 2.16
N LYS A 281 -24.83 0.57 1.47
CA LYS A 281 -23.80 1.60 1.59
C LYS A 281 -23.64 2.11 3.02
N ARG A 282 -24.74 2.30 3.75
CA ARG A 282 -24.71 2.75 5.15
C ARG A 282 -24.14 1.65 6.06
N HIS A 283 -24.61 0.41 5.91
CA HIS A 283 -24.13 -0.73 6.65
C HIS A 283 -22.62 -0.95 6.45
N PHE A 284 -22.17 -0.94 5.20
CA PHE A 284 -20.76 -1.10 4.85
C PHE A 284 -19.89 0.00 5.47
N GLN A 285 -20.35 1.26 5.47
CA GLN A 285 -19.62 2.37 6.09
C GLN A 285 -19.57 2.24 7.62
N GLN A 286 -20.64 1.74 8.26
CA GLN A 286 -20.67 1.48 9.69
C GLN A 286 -19.68 0.38 10.08
N TRP A 287 -19.70 -0.75 9.37
CA TRP A 287 -18.71 -1.82 9.55
C TRP A 287 -17.26 -1.28 9.45
N LEU A 288 -16.99 -0.51 8.42
CA LEU A 288 -15.65 0.04 8.21
C LEU A 288 -15.24 1.03 9.31
N ASN A 289 -16.18 1.84 9.79
CA ASN A 289 -15.92 2.77 10.89
C ASN A 289 -15.61 2.02 12.20
N SER A 290 -16.33 0.92 12.50
CA SER A 290 -16.05 0.09 13.67
C SER A 290 -14.65 -0.52 13.61
N LEU A 291 -14.28 -1.09 12.45
CA LEU A 291 -12.93 -1.62 12.21
C LEU A 291 -11.86 -0.53 12.38
N TRP A 292 -12.18 0.71 11.97
CA TRP A 292 -11.27 1.85 12.05
C TRP A 292 -11.11 2.36 13.50
N GLN A 293 -12.16 2.25 14.32
CA GLN A 293 -12.07 2.54 15.75
C GLN A 293 -11.15 1.57 16.49
N GLU A 294 -11.24 0.28 16.20
CA GLU A 294 -10.35 -0.74 16.77
C GLU A 294 -8.90 -0.46 16.36
N LYS A 295 -8.66 -0.17 15.08
CA LYS A 295 -7.36 0.20 14.55
C LYS A 295 -6.79 1.44 15.24
N ASP A 296 -7.60 2.45 15.51
CA ASP A 296 -7.15 3.69 16.17
C ASP A 296 -6.73 3.44 17.62
N ARG A 297 -7.47 2.58 18.37
CA ARG A 297 -7.08 2.14 19.71
C ARG A 297 -5.75 1.38 19.68
N LEU A 298 -5.60 0.46 18.73
CA LEU A 298 -4.34 -0.29 18.55
C LEU A 298 -3.16 0.64 18.24
N LEU A 299 -3.35 1.61 17.34
CA LEU A 299 -2.32 2.62 17.03
C LEU A 299 -1.94 3.42 18.27
N THR A 300 -2.92 3.82 19.09
CA THR A 300 -2.67 4.53 20.33
C THR A 300 -1.81 3.71 21.28
N SER A 301 -2.09 2.41 21.44
CA SER A 301 -1.30 1.52 22.29
C SER A 301 0.12 1.31 21.76
N LEU A 302 0.29 1.07 20.46
CA LEU A 302 1.60 0.90 19.81
C LEU A 302 2.48 2.16 19.91
N MET A 303 1.87 3.34 19.87
CA MET A 303 2.58 4.62 20.01
C MET A 303 2.83 5.03 21.46
N SER A 304 2.06 4.51 22.43
CA SER A 304 2.24 4.82 23.87
C SER A 304 3.21 3.88 24.58
N SER A 305 3.43 2.66 24.08
CA SER A 305 4.36 1.67 24.66
C SER A 305 5.82 2.14 24.80
N GLN A 306 6.16 3.30 24.23
CA GLN A 306 7.46 3.96 24.36
C GLN A 306 7.66 4.77 25.63
N ARG A 307 6.59 5.28 26.26
CA ARG A 307 6.74 6.22 27.40
C ARG A 307 7.15 5.50 28.70
N GLN A 308 7.06 4.17 28.74
CA GLN A 308 7.38 3.40 29.95
C GLN A 308 8.82 2.85 30.00
N ASN A 309 9.58 2.88 28.90
CA ASN A 309 10.95 2.34 28.81
C ASN A 309 12.03 3.45 28.68
N LYS A 310 11.74 4.68 29.00
CA LYS A 310 12.66 5.78 29.20
C LYS A 310 12.56 6.29 30.63
#